data_a7f92a3a1b6b3a0ad7b4ffffe34e210f
#
_entry.id   a7f92a3a1b6b3a0ad7b4ffffe34e210f
#
_cell.length_a   1.000
_cell.length_b   1.000
_cell.length_c   1.000
_cell.angle_alpha   90.00
_cell.angle_beta   90.00
_cell.angle_gamma   90.00
#
_symmetry.space_group_name_H-M   'P 1'
#
loop_
_entity.id
_entity.type
_entity.pdbx_description
1 polymer ?
#
loop_
_entity_poly.entity_id
_entity_poly.type
_entity_poly.pdbx_seq_one_letter_code
_entity_poly.pdbx_strand_id
1 'polypeptide(L)'
;MMTNYCFSKNTVISLATFLLAFTPVDLFGFQLDKSPVNYDVLFKESIKRNGKILNLSGKKIGDEGIEHLIASQYLKEVEKIDLRYNEITAAGAGLLANMPPLTNLKSLILRHNILGDDGTSVLAKSDSFPNLEEMQLGWTETRDAGALAF
;
A
#
# COMPACT_ATOMS: atom_id res chain seq x y z
N MET A 1 44.64 33.36 40.96
CA MET A 1 43.55 32.83 41.78
C MET A 1 43.15 31.49 41.20
N MET A 2 43.64 30.39 41.82
CA MET A 2 43.31 29.03 41.41
C MET A 2 42.04 28.63 42.17
N THR A 3 40.96 28.37 41.45
CA THR A 3 39.75 27.80 42.03
C THR A 3 39.81 26.30 41.97
N ASN A 4 40.03 25.66 43.12
CA ASN A 4 40.02 24.22 43.31
C ASN A 4 38.61 23.70 43.14
N TYR A 5 38.38 22.93 42.10
CA TYR A 5 37.18 22.08 41.97
C TYR A 5 37.40 20.80 42.77
N CYS A 6 36.72 20.70 43.92
CA CYS A 6 36.68 19.49 44.73
C CYS A 6 35.74 18.47 44.06
N PHE A 7 36.27 17.46 43.42
CA PHE A 7 35.46 16.35 42.91
C PHE A 7 35.17 15.36 44.06
N SER A 8 33.94 15.30 44.47
CA SER A 8 33.40 14.29 45.39
C SER A 8 33.49 12.90 44.73
N LYS A 9 33.90 11.89 45.53
CA LYS A 9 34.09 10.50 45.08
C LYS A 9 32.82 9.80 44.58
N ASN A 10 31.69 10.48 44.51
CA ASN A 10 30.41 9.92 44.02
C ASN A 10 30.08 10.30 42.58
N THR A 11 30.99 10.97 41.85
CA THR A 11 30.72 11.43 40.47
C THR A 11 31.28 10.49 39.38
N VAL A 12 31.72 9.28 39.77
CA VAL A 12 32.23 8.29 38.81
C VAL A 12 31.13 7.53 38.08
N ILE A 13 29.86 7.82 38.39
CA ILE A 13 28.73 7.14 37.72
C ILE A 13 28.41 7.76 36.34
N SER A 14 29.06 8.88 35.99
CA SER A 14 28.55 9.68 34.87
C SER A 14 29.02 9.26 33.47
N LEU A 15 30.14 8.54 33.31
CA LEU A 15 30.62 8.22 31.96
C LEU A 15 29.97 6.95 31.38
N ALA A 16 29.66 5.97 32.22
CA ALA A 16 29.04 4.73 31.78
C ALA A 16 27.54 4.88 31.53
N THR A 17 26.87 5.76 32.31
CA THR A 17 25.45 6.07 32.11
C THR A 17 25.19 7.05 30.97
N PHE A 18 26.19 7.89 30.61
CA PHE A 18 26.05 8.77 29.44
C PHE A 18 26.26 8.02 28.12
N LEU A 19 27.02 6.91 28.12
CA LEU A 19 27.13 6.04 26.94
C LEU A 19 25.94 5.10 26.76
N LEU A 20 25.12 4.87 27.80
CA LEU A 20 23.89 4.07 27.73
C LEU A 20 22.66 4.91 27.40
N ALA A 21 22.75 6.24 27.47
CA ALA A 21 21.67 7.16 27.06
C ALA A 21 21.66 7.43 25.55
N PHE A 22 22.72 7.10 24.81
CA PHE A 22 22.71 6.97 23.37
C PHE A 22 22.24 5.56 23.02
N THR A 23 20.99 5.28 23.28
CA THR A 23 20.36 4.09 22.70
C THR A 23 20.33 4.28 21.18
N PRO A 24 20.49 3.21 20.39
CA PRO A 24 20.41 3.28 18.93
C PRO A 24 19.04 3.79 18.42
N VAL A 25 18.11 4.10 19.31
CA VAL A 25 16.83 4.72 19.01
C VAL A 25 17.00 6.14 18.45
N ASP A 26 18.04 6.88 18.90
CA ASP A 26 18.27 8.23 18.38
C ASP A 26 18.91 8.26 16.98
N LEU A 27 19.52 7.14 16.54
CA LEU A 27 19.97 6.99 15.15
C LEU A 27 18.83 6.58 14.20
N PHE A 28 17.72 6.04 14.73
CA PHE A 28 16.50 5.74 13.98
C PHE A 28 15.53 6.90 13.91
N GLY A 29 15.78 8.00 14.64
CA GLY A 29 14.95 9.21 14.62
C GLY A 29 14.95 10.00 13.30
N PHE A 30 15.66 9.52 12.27
CA PHE A 30 15.57 10.02 10.90
C PHE A 30 14.69 9.15 9.99
N GLN A 31 13.96 8.23 10.58
CA GLN A 31 12.86 7.60 9.87
C GLN A 31 11.76 8.68 9.79
N LEU A 32 11.67 9.33 8.61
CA LEU A 32 10.56 10.18 8.23
C LEU A 32 9.29 9.50 8.72
N ASP A 33 8.68 10.09 9.73
CA ASP A 33 7.42 9.63 10.32
C ASP A 33 6.30 9.80 9.28
N LYS A 34 6.25 8.84 8.33
CA LYS A 34 5.05 8.60 7.58
C LYS A 34 4.09 7.98 8.58
N SER A 35 3.26 8.81 9.18
CA SER A 35 2.11 8.30 9.93
C SER A 35 1.48 7.18 9.11
N PRO A 36 1.24 6.01 9.70
CA PRO A 36 0.68 4.89 8.96
C PRO A 36 -0.59 5.35 8.26
N VAL A 37 -0.72 5.02 6.97
CA VAL A 37 -1.89 5.41 6.17
C VAL A 37 -3.12 4.78 6.81
N ASN A 38 -4.09 5.60 7.18
CA ASN A 38 -5.37 5.08 7.64
C ASN A 38 -6.21 4.69 6.41
N TYR A 39 -6.08 3.44 5.99
CA TYR A 39 -6.75 2.91 4.81
C TYR A 39 -8.29 2.96 4.91
N ASP A 40 -8.86 2.79 6.10
CA ASP A 40 -10.31 2.86 6.28
C ASP A 40 -10.85 4.26 5.98
N VAL A 41 -10.19 5.30 6.48
CA VAL A 41 -10.53 6.69 6.17
C VAL A 41 -10.34 6.97 4.69
N LEU A 42 -9.21 6.54 4.11
CA LEU A 42 -8.90 6.73 2.69
C LEU A 42 -9.98 6.12 1.79
N PHE A 43 -10.38 4.88 2.06
CA PHE A 43 -11.39 4.19 1.26
C PHE A 43 -12.76 4.83 1.41
N LYS A 44 -13.16 5.18 2.63
CA LYS A 44 -14.41 5.86 2.93
C LYS A 44 -14.55 7.18 2.16
N GLU A 45 -13.51 7.99 2.13
CA GLU A 45 -13.50 9.26 1.39
C GLU A 45 -13.43 9.08 -0.13
N SER A 46 -12.91 7.94 -0.60
CA SER A 46 -12.75 7.61 -2.02
C SER A 46 -13.99 7.01 -2.65
N ILE A 47 -14.97 6.58 -1.86
CA ILE A 47 -16.25 6.05 -2.34
C ILE A 47 -17.18 7.18 -2.80
N LYS A 48 -17.79 6.98 -3.96
CA LYS A 48 -18.71 7.91 -4.62
C LYS A 48 -19.97 7.19 -5.11
N ARG A 49 -20.98 7.98 -5.49
CA ARG A 49 -22.26 7.47 -6.05
C ARG A 49 -22.88 6.37 -5.19
N ASN A 50 -23.12 6.66 -3.92
CA ASN A 50 -23.76 5.72 -2.98
C ASN A 50 -23.09 4.34 -2.93
N GLY A 51 -21.77 4.30 -2.88
CA GLY A 51 -21.01 3.04 -2.75
C GLY A 51 -20.60 2.38 -4.06
N LYS A 52 -21.06 2.86 -5.23
CA LYS A 52 -20.87 2.19 -6.51
C LYS A 52 -19.53 2.46 -7.19
N ILE A 53 -18.85 3.55 -6.86
CA ILE A 53 -17.55 3.91 -7.46
C ILE A 53 -16.54 4.10 -6.36
N LEU A 54 -15.46 3.32 -6.41
CA LEU A 54 -14.28 3.51 -5.59
C LEU A 54 -13.17 4.14 -6.45
N ASN A 55 -12.80 5.39 -6.13
CA ASN A 55 -11.77 6.10 -6.87
C ASN A 55 -10.53 6.30 -5.99
N LEU A 56 -9.54 5.44 -6.18
CA LEU A 56 -8.24 5.46 -5.51
C LEU A 56 -7.10 5.95 -6.42
N SER A 57 -7.42 6.57 -7.55
CA SER A 57 -6.42 7.03 -8.53
C SER A 57 -5.38 7.95 -7.89
N GLY A 58 -4.09 7.64 -8.07
CA GLY A 58 -2.96 8.45 -7.58
C GLY A 58 -2.77 8.47 -6.07
N LYS A 59 -3.38 7.55 -5.34
CA LYS A 59 -3.26 7.48 -3.87
C LYS A 59 -2.00 6.76 -3.40
N LYS A 60 -1.25 6.13 -4.32
CA LYS A 60 0.00 5.39 -4.04
C LYS A 60 -0.15 4.35 -2.95
N ILE A 61 -1.24 3.59 -3.03
CA ILE A 61 -1.57 2.60 -2.00
C ILE A 61 -0.69 1.34 -2.05
N GLY A 62 -0.06 1.05 -3.20
CA GLY A 62 0.77 -0.12 -3.40
C GLY A 62 0.05 -1.44 -3.18
N ASP A 63 0.82 -2.51 -3.04
CA ASP A 63 0.27 -3.85 -2.77
C ASP A 63 -0.31 -3.95 -1.36
N GLU A 64 0.28 -3.26 -0.38
CA GLU A 64 -0.24 -3.16 0.98
C GLU A 64 -1.66 -2.59 1.01
N GLY A 65 -1.89 -1.51 0.26
CA GLY A 65 -3.24 -0.92 0.16
C GLY A 65 -4.24 -1.85 -0.50
N ILE A 66 -3.83 -2.71 -1.44
CA ILE A 66 -4.69 -3.75 -2.02
C ILE A 66 -5.07 -4.79 -0.97
N GLU A 67 -4.12 -5.23 -0.12
CA GLU A 67 -4.41 -6.17 0.97
C GLU A 67 -5.48 -5.60 1.93
N HIS A 68 -5.31 -4.35 2.37
CA HIS A 68 -6.29 -3.66 3.20
C HIS A 68 -7.63 -3.46 2.49
N LEU A 69 -7.62 -3.18 1.18
CA LEU A 69 -8.83 -3.02 0.40
C LEU A 69 -9.67 -4.29 0.34
N ILE A 70 -9.02 -5.44 0.10
CA ILE A 70 -9.68 -6.75 0.05
C ILE A 70 -10.31 -7.10 1.40
N ALA A 71 -9.64 -6.78 2.50
CA ALA A 71 -10.15 -6.99 3.85
C ALA A 71 -11.29 -6.03 4.24
N SER A 72 -11.52 -4.97 3.46
CA SER A 72 -12.47 -3.92 3.77
C SER A 72 -13.92 -4.30 3.43
N GLN A 73 -14.87 -3.58 4.05
CA GLN A 73 -16.29 -3.71 3.72
C GLN A 73 -16.71 -2.96 2.44
N TYR A 74 -15.82 -2.14 1.88
CA TYR A 74 -16.17 -1.16 0.83
C TYR A 74 -16.35 -1.76 -0.56
N LEU A 75 -15.95 -3.03 -0.78
CA LEU A 75 -16.03 -3.66 -2.09
C LEU A 75 -17.39 -4.29 -2.44
N LYS A 76 -18.27 -4.45 -1.46
CA LYS A 76 -19.52 -5.24 -1.61
C LYS A 76 -20.47 -4.73 -2.70
N GLU A 77 -20.61 -3.40 -2.81
CA GLU A 77 -21.58 -2.77 -3.71
C GLU A 77 -20.91 -2.05 -4.91
N VAL A 78 -19.56 -2.18 -5.02
CA VAL A 78 -18.80 -1.42 -6.01
C VAL A 78 -19.00 -2.00 -7.40
N GLU A 79 -19.38 -1.14 -8.33
CA GLU A 79 -19.50 -1.45 -9.76
C GLU A 79 -18.26 -1.02 -10.55
N LYS A 80 -17.50 -0.03 -10.05
CA LYS A 80 -16.29 0.49 -10.69
C LYS A 80 -15.19 0.76 -9.67
N ILE A 81 -13.97 0.25 -9.94
CA ILE A 81 -12.77 0.51 -9.17
C ILE A 81 -11.73 1.20 -10.06
N ASP A 82 -11.25 2.37 -9.63
CA ASP A 82 -10.17 3.09 -10.28
C ASP A 82 -8.90 3.06 -9.41
N LEU A 83 -7.92 2.28 -9.85
CA LEU A 83 -6.64 2.05 -9.19
C LEU A 83 -5.46 2.61 -9.99
N ARG A 84 -5.68 3.57 -10.88
CA ARG A 84 -4.59 4.16 -11.66
C ARG A 84 -3.52 4.82 -10.78
N TYR A 85 -2.26 4.76 -11.22
CA TYR A 85 -1.13 5.43 -10.55
C TYR A 85 -0.96 5.03 -9.08
N ASN A 86 -0.97 3.73 -8.77
CA ASN A 86 -0.91 3.25 -7.39
C ASN A 86 0.31 2.39 -7.05
N GLU A 87 1.27 2.24 -7.96
CA GLU A 87 2.49 1.47 -7.73
C GLU A 87 2.19 -0.02 -7.39
N ILE A 88 1.06 -0.55 -7.89
CA ILE A 88 0.65 -1.94 -7.70
C ILE A 88 1.54 -2.82 -8.58
N THR A 89 2.09 -3.89 -7.99
CA THR A 89 2.96 -4.83 -8.68
C THR A 89 2.22 -6.12 -9.06
N ALA A 90 2.96 -7.13 -9.59
CA ALA A 90 2.43 -8.47 -9.82
C ALA A 90 1.89 -9.11 -8.53
N ALA A 91 2.47 -8.79 -7.36
CA ALA A 91 1.97 -9.29 -6.09
C ALA A 91 0.58 -8.75 -5.75
N GLY A 92 0.37 -7.43 -5.88
CA GLY A 92 -0.95 -6.82 -5.70
C GLY A 92 -1.99 -7.31 -6.72
N ALA A 93 -1.57 -7.54 -7.98
CA ALA A 93 -2.42 -8.17 -8.99
C ALA A 93 -2.83 -9.59 -8.58
N GLY A 94 -1.89 -10.36 -8.00
CA GLY A 94 -2.16 -11.68 -7.43
C GLY A 94 -3.17 -11.65 -6.29
N LEU A 95 -3.08 -10.65 -5.41
CA LEU A 95 -4.07 -10.45 -4.34
C LEU A 95 -5.46 -10.18 -4.91
N LEU A 96 -5.58 -9.29 -5.90
CA LEU A 96 -6.84 -8.99 -6.59
C LEU A 96 -7.42 -10.22 -7.30
N ALA A 97 -6.57 -11.03 -7.94
CA ALA A 97 -6.99 -12.20 -8.68
C ALA A 97 -7.50 -13.35 -7.78
N ASN A 98 -7.07 -13.40 -6.54
CA ASN A 98 -7.43 -14.46 -5.59
C ASN A 98 -8.41 -14.01 -4.50
N MET A 99 -8.96 -12.82 -4.61
CA MET A 99 -9.95 -12.33 -3.65
C MET A 99 -11.34 -12.99 -3.85
N PRO A 100 -12.23 -12.91 -2.85
CA PRO A 100 -13.61 -13.37 -3.04
C PRO A 100 -14.30 -12.66 -4.21
N PRO A 101 -15.16 -13.36 -4.99
CA PRO A 101 -15.76 -12.81 -6.20
C PRO A 101 -16.53 -11.52 -5.98
N LEU A 102 -16.22 -10.49 -6.76
CA LEU A 102 -16.93 -9.22 -6.81
C LEU A 102 -18.01 -9.26 -7.89
N THR A 103 -19.17 -9.77 -7.55
CA THR A 103 -20.27 -10.00 -8.50
C THR A 103 -20.89 -8.71 -9.04
N ASN A 104 -20.70 -7.57 -8.38
CA ASN A 104 -21.21 -6.28 -8.81
C ASN A 104 -20.22 -5.49 -9.68
N LEU A 105 -18.94 -5.89 -9.69
CA LEU A 105 -17.88 -5.16 -10.40
C LEU A 105 -18.00 -5.31 -11.90
N LYS A 106 -18.08 -4.17 -12.60
CA LYS A 106 -18.18 -4.06 -14.05
C LYS A 106 -16.97 -3.43 -14.70
N SER A 107 -16.27 -2.53 -14.00
CA SER A 107 -15.10 -1.84 -14.54
C SER A 107 -13.96 -1.81 -13.54
N LEU A 108 -12.79 -2.32 -13.94
CA LEU A 108 -11.54 -2.31 -13.18
C LEU A 108 -10.45 -1.57 -13.97
N ILE A 109 -9.95 -0.45 -13.42
CA ILE A 109 -8.94 0.37 -14.07
C ILE A 109 -7.62 0.26 -13.30
N LEU A 110 -6.59 -0.33 -13.94
CA LEU A 110 -5.26 -0.57 -13.38
C LEU A 110 -4.13 0.14 -14.14
N ARG A 111 -4.47 1.10 -15.01
CA ARG A 111 -3.48 1.81 -15.83
C ARG A 111 -2.39 2.47 -14.97
N HIS A 112 -1.16 2.56 -15.52
CA HIS A 112 -0.01 3.16 -14.83
C HIS A 112 0.32 2.50 -13.48
N ASN A 113 0.37 1.17 -13.46
CA ASN A 113 0.89 0.34 -12.38
C ASN A 113 2.05 -0.53 -12.91
N ILE A 114 2.64 -1.38 -12.10
CA ILE A 114 3.84 -2.17 -12.43
C ILE A 114 3.49 -3.67 -12.40
N LEU A 115 2.45 -4.07 -13.14
CA LEU A 115 1.93 -5.43 -13.09
C LEU A 115 2.83 -6.45 -13.80
N GLY A 116 3.46 -6.04 -14.90
CA GLY A 116 4.21 -6.93 -15.79
C GLY A 116 3.35 -8.04 -16.41
N ASP A 117 3.99 -8.98 -17.07
CA ASP A 117 3.31 -10.12 -17.70
C ASP A 117 2.70 -11.07 -16.67
N ASP A 118 3.39 -11.30 -15.54
CA ASP A 118 2.92 -12.21 -14.48
C ASP A 118 1.64 -11.70 -13.83
N GLY A 119 1.60 -10.43 -13.42
CA GLY A 119 0.41 -9.82 -12.83
C GLY A 119 -0.76 -9.76 -13.78
N THR A 120 -0.50 -9.46 -15.05
CA THR A 120 -1.53 -9.43 -16.09
C THR A 120 -2.09 -10.81 -16.37
N SER A 121 -1.22 -11.83 -16.49
CA SER A 121 -1.64 -13.22 -16.73
C SER A 121 -2.48 -13.79 -15.58
N VAL A 122 -2.16 -13.42 -14.34
CA VAL A 122 -2.93 -13.89 -13.17
C VAL A 122 -4.30 -13.25 -13.12
N LEU A 123 -4.43 -11.97 -13.47
CA LEU A 123 -5.73 -11.29 -13.58
C LEU A 123 -6.60 -11.86 -14.70
N ALA A 124 -6.01 -12.21 -15.86
CA ALA A 124 -6.72 -12.80 -16.98
C ALA A 124 -7.36 -14.17 -16.66
N LYS A 125 -6.77 -14.89 -15.72
CA LYS A 125 -7.23 -16.23 -15.28
C LYS A 125 -8.09 -16.20 -14.02
N SER A 126 -8.40 -15.00 -13.52
CA SER A 126 -9.08 -14.83 -12.24
C SER A 126 -10.58 -15.05 -12.36
N ASP A 127 -11.14 -15.80 -11.41
CA ASP A 127 -12.58 -15.96 -11.21
C ASP A 127 -13.15 -14.88 -10.26
N SER A 128 -12.32 -13.95 -9.78
CA SER A 128 -12.74 -12.91 -8.82
C SER A 128 -13.66 -11.83 -9.44
N PHE A 129 -13.75 -11.80 -10.76
CA PHE A 129 -14.51 -10.76 -11.49
C PHE A 129 -15.51 -11.33 -12.48
N PRO A 130 -16.50 -12.11 -12.04
CA PRO A 130 -17.37 -12.90 -12.94
C PRO A 130 -18.24 -12.07 -13.89
N ASN A 131 -18.52 -10.82 -13.53
CA ASN A 131 -19.37 -9.93 -14.32
C ASN A 131 -18.62 -8.68 -14.83
N LEU A 132 -17.28 -8.79 -14.94
CA LEU A 132 -16.47 -7.67 -15.42
C LEU A 132 -16.71 -7.43 -16.91
N GLU A 133 -17.03 -6.21 -17.27
CA GLU A 133 -17.28 -5.76 -18.64
C GLU A 133 -16.04 -5.06 -19.23
N GLU A 134 -15.23 -4.42 -18.37
CA GLU A 134 -14.09 -3.63 -18.77
C GLU A 134 -12.91 -3.79 -17.82
N MET A 135 -11.72 -4.13 -18.34
CA MET A 135 -10.45 -4.07 -17.62
C MET A 135 -9.45 -3.19 -18.40
N GLN A 136 -8.96 -2.13 -17.77
CA GLN A 136 -7.99 -1.23 -18.40
C GLN A 136 -6.59 -1.46 -17.83
N LEU A 137 -5.65 -1.91 -18.69
CA LEU A 137 -4.28 -2.31 -18.33
C LEU A 137 -3.19 -1.46 -19.05
N GLY A 138 -3.52 -0.32 -19.61
CA GLY A 138 -2.53 0.52 -20.30
C GLY A 138 -1.41 0.99 -19.37
N TRP A 139 -0.15 0.96 -19.86
CA TRP A 139 1.05 1.35 -19.10
C TRP A 139 1.22 0.57 -17.79
N THR A 140 1.11 -0.76 -17.87
CA THR A 140 1.31 -1.67 -16.75
C THR A 140 2.55 -2.54 -16.90
N GLU A 141 3.46 -2.17 -17.81
CA GLU A 141 4.67 -2.95 -18.17
C GLU A 141 4.34 -4.34 -18.73
N THR A 142 3.09 -4.57 -19.13
CA THR A 142 2.65 -5.79 -19.80
C THR A 142 3.19 -5.82 -21.23
N ARG A 143 3.76 -6.95 -21.62
CA ARG A 143 4.27 -7.25 -22.96
C ARG A 143 3.39 -8.32 -23.63
N ASP A 144 3.90 -8.90 -24.71
CA ASP A 144 3.15 -9.87 -25.52
C ASP A 144 2.66 -11.08 -24.71
N ALA A 145 3.47 -11.59 -23.80
CA ALA A 145 3.11 -12.76 -22.99
C ALA A 145 1.91 -12.50 -22.07
N GLY A 146 1.87 -11.35 -21.41
CA GLY A 146 0.73 -10.95 -20.57
C GLY A 146 -0.52 -10.63 -21.39
N ALA A 147 -0.34 -9.97 -22.56
CA ALA A 147 -1.46 -9.64 -23.44
C ALA A 147 -2.15 -10.87 -24.06
N LEU A 148 -1.39 -11.94 -24.32
CA LEU A 148 -1.92 -13.20 -24.87
C LEU A 148 -2.70 -14.04 -23.83
N ALA A 149 -2.71 -13.64 -22.55
CA ALA A 149 -3.42 -14.36 -21.50
C ALA A 149 -4.94 -14.07 -21.49
N PHE A 150 -5.36 -12.97 -22.14
CA PHE A 150 -6.77 -12.60 -22.35
C PHE A 150 -7.30 -13.18 -23.65
#